data_b65317bb2361d3e3c2886a4770009058
#
_entry.id   b65317bb2361d3e3c2886a4770009058
#
_cell.length_a   1.000
_cell.length_b   1.000
_cell.length_c   1.000
_cell.angle_alpha   90.00
_cell.angle_beta   90.00
_cell.angle_gamma   90.00
#
_symmetry.space_group_name_H-M   'P 1'
#
loop_
_entity.id
_entity.type
_entity.pdbx_description
1 polymer ?
#
loop_
_entity_poly.entity_id
_entity_poly.type
_entity_poly.pdbx_seq_one_letter_code
_entity_poly.pdbx_strand_id
1 'polypeptide(L)'
;MPPSKASSSKKARVKAVPTAAPKGRTQYLSRAVAKSVEILELLQEPMSLHEVARQIKLSKTSAFRLLCTLESSGYLTQSGAGRYGLVPEIHRVADSRFLIRLLRSATPLMCDLGRALRETINLAALFENRIEVIAIEESPEPIRMSNVIGHILPPNASSLGKVITAFQSDERREKLIRSYGLYRFTPQTITDRTELQREFERAREQGFAADREESVADGYCFAVPIFGGRGDVPAGLSVSLPKLRMRDAAQEERFVEALKATAARISAGL
;
A
#
# COMPACT_ATOMS: atom_id res chain seq x y z
N MET A 1 -43.89 41.43 9.66
CA MET A 1 -42.62 40.67 9.51
C MET A 1 -42.94 39.25 9.11
N PRO A 2 -42.61 38.72 7.92
CA PRO A 2 -42.86 37.36 7.52
C PRO A 2 -41.68 36.45 7.92
N PRO A 3 -41.88 35.13 8.10
CA PRO A 3 -40.86 34.20 8.62
C PRO A 3 -39.89 33.77 7.52
N SER A 4 -38.65 33.59 7.98
CA SER A 4 -37.48 33.15 7.23
C SER A 4 -37.62 31.77 6.59
N LYS A 5 -37.32 31.64 5.30
CA LYS A 5 -37.28 30.38 4.55
C LYS A 5 -36.03 29.56 4.93
N ALA A 6 -36.24 28.38 5.43
CA ALA A 6 -35.20 27.37 5.65
C ALA A 6 -34.59 26.91 4.31
N SER A 7 -33.30 27.05 4.18
CA SER A 7 -32.51 26.58 3.03
C SER A 7 -32.38 25.04 3.05
N SER A 8 -33.00 24.39 2.10
CA SER A 8 -32.89 22.95 1.86
C SER A 8 -31.53 22.63 1.23
N SER A 9 -30.62 22.09 2.00
CA SER A 9 -29.33 21.54 1.54
C SER A 9 -29.57 20.29 0.67
N LYS A 10 -29.40 20.41 -0.64
CA LYS A 10 -29.37 19.29 -1.58
C LYS A 10 -28.10 18.47 -1.36
N LYS A 11 -28.24 17.29 -0.73
CA LYS A 11 -27.19 16.26 -0.69
C LYS A 11 -26.83 15.86 -2.13
N ALA A 12 -25.62 16.20 -2.56
CA ALA A 12 -25.07 15.76 -3.82
C ALA A 12 -24.87 14.24 -3.81
N ARG A 13 -25.65 13.54 -4.63
CA ARG A 13 -25.58 12.10 -4.84
C ARG A 13 -24.34 11.82 -5.70
N VAL A 14 -23.26 11.32 -5.10
CA VAL A 14 -22.07 10.87 -5.83
C VAL A 14 -22.50 9.72 -6.75
N LYS A 15 -22.50 9.97 -8.06
CA LYS A 15 -22.72 8.93 -9.07
C LYS A 15 -21.51 8.00 -9.07
N ALA A 16 -21.73 6.71 -8.81
CA ALA A 16 -20.73 5.68 -9.01
C ALA A 16 -20.26 5.71 -10.48
N VAL A 17 -18.94 5.83 -10.69
CA VAL A 17 -18.33 5.75 -12.01
C VAL A 17 -18.38 4.29 -12.44
N PRO A 18 -18.98 3.93 -13.59
CA PRO A 18 -18.95 2.56 -14.09
C PRO A 18 -17.51 2.24 -14.52
N THR A 19 -16.88 1.28 -13.87
CA THR A 19 -15.64 0.66 -14.35
C THR A 19 -15.97 -0.26 -15.52
N ALA A 20 -16.07 0.29 -16.71
CA ALA A 20 -16.15 -0.50 -17.93
C ALA A 20 -14.78 -1.12 -18.21
N ALA A 21 -14.70 -2.45 -18.13
CA ALA A 21 -13.52 -3.19 -18.60
C ALA A 21 -13.25 -2.85 -20.08
N PRO A 22 -11.98 -2.78 -20.53
CA PRO A 22 -11.65 -2.47 -21.92
C PRO A 22 -12.31 -3.49 -22.85
N LYS A 23 -12.97 -3.00 -23.90
CA LYS A 23 -13.66 -3.80 -24.91
C LYS A 23 -12.69 -4.85 -25.49
N GLY A 24 -12.98 -6.16 -25.29
CA GLY A 24 -12.18 -7.28 -25.79
C GLY A 24 -11.66 -8.27 -24.74
N ARG A 25 -11.64 -7.93 -23.45
CA ARG A 25 -11.20 -8.85 -22.38
C ARG A 25 -12.33 -9.56 -21.64
N THR A 26 -13.58 -9.18 -21.79
CA THR A 26 -14.74 -9.77 -21.09
C THR A 26 -14.96 -11.25 -21.41
N GLN A 27 -14.58 -11.73 -22.59
CA GLN A 27 -14.70 -13.14 -22.96
C GLN A 27 -13.72 -14.09 -22.23
N TYR A 28 -12.68 -13.54 -21.60
CA TYR A 28 -11.69 -14.30 -20.84
C TYR A 28 -11.92 -14.28 -19.33
N LEU A 29 -12.96 -13.59 -18.85
CA LEU A 29 -13.25 -13.52 -17.42
C LEU A 29 -13.85 -14.82 -16.91
N SER A 30 -13.18 -15.47 -15.94
CA SER A 30 -13.74 -16.61 -15.23
C SER A 30 -14.88 -16.13 -14.32
N ARG A 31 -16.10 -16.58 -14.61
CA ARG A 31 -17.28 -16.24 -13.81
C ARG A 31 -17.17 -16.75 -12.38
N ALA A 32 -16.54 -17.89 -12.16
CA ALA A 32 -16.33 -18.45 -10.82
C ALA A 32 -15.37 -17.58 -10.02
N VAL A 33 -14.25 -17.16 -10.61
CA VAL A 33 -13.28 -16.27 -9.95
C VAL A 33 -13.92 -14.93 -9.61
N ALA A 34 -14.66 -14.31 -10.56
CA ALA A 34 -15.36 -13.06 -10.30
C ALA A 34 -16.34 -13.16 -9.13
N LYS A 35 -17.10 -14.27 -9.06
CA LYS A 35 -18.03 -14.53 -7.95
C LYS A 35 -17.33 -14.84 -6.63
N SER A 36 -16.15 -15.46 -6.65
CA SER A 36 -15.34 -15.66 -5.44
C SER A 36 -14.85 -14.34 -4.88
N VAL A 37 -14.38 -13.41 -5.73
CA VAL A 37 -14.00 -12.06 -5.31
C VAL A 37 -15.21 -11.31 -4.73
N GLU A 38 -16.37 -11.37 -5.37
CA GLU A 38 -17.62 -10.78 -4.88
C GLU A 38 -18.02 -11.31 -3.48
N ILE A 39 -17.81 -12.61 -3.21
CA ILE A 39 -18.01 -13.21 -1.87
C ILE A 39 -17.04 -12.59 -0.84
N LEU A 40 -15.76 -12.48 -1.15
CA LEU A 40 -14.77 -11.90 -0.23
C LEU A 40 -15.10 -10.42 0.09
N GLU A 41 -15.53 -9.65 -0.90
CA GLU A 41 -15.97 -8.26 -0.70
C GLU A 41 -17.25 -8.15 0.14
N LEU A 42 -18.15 -9.12 0.03
CA LEU A 42 -19.42 -9.15 0.73
C LEU A 42 -19.27 -9.48 2.22
N LEU A 43 -18.34 -10.39 2.58
CA LEU A 43 -18.20 -10.95 3.93
C LEU A 43 -17.47 -10.02 4.92
N GLN A 44 -17.83 -8.73 4.95
CA GLN A 44 -17.33 -7.78 5.97
C GLN A 44 -17.86 -8.13 7.38
N GLU A 45 -19.05 -8.76 7.43
CA GLU A 45 -19.66 -9.35 8.62
C GLU A 45 -20.01 -10.81 8.33
N PRO A 46 -19.96 -11.71 9.33
CA PRO A 46 -20.27 -13.12 9.12
C PRO A 46 -21.69 -13.33 8.58
N MET A 47 -21.85 -14.10 7.49
CA MET A 47 -23.12 -14.36 6.82
C MET A 47 -23.38 -15.85 6.68
N SER A 48 -24.67 -16.23 6.67
CA SER A 48 -25.09 -17.59 6.35
C SER A 48 -25.00 -17.88 4.84
N LEU A 49 -24.91 -19.15 4.46
CA LEU A 49 -24.96 -19.59 3.06
C LEU A 49 -26.16 -18.96 2.31
N HIS A 50 -27.33 -18.87 2.97
CA HIS A 50 -28.53 -18.34 2.34
C HIS A 50 -28.41 -16.86 2.02
N GLU A 51 -27.87 -16.07 2.95
CA GLU A 51 -27.64 -14.63 2.77
C GLU A 51 -26.62 -14.38 1.64
N VAL A 52 -25.50 -15.10 1.65
CA VAL A 52 -24.49 -15.02 0.59
C VAL A 52 -25.10 -15.35 -0.78
N ALA A 53 -25.75 -16.52 -0.92
CA ALA A 53 -26.34 -16.96 -2.19
C ALA A 53 -27.32 -15.93 -2.76
N ARG A 54 -28.15 -15.33 -1.90
CA ARG A 54 -29.11 -14.30 -2.29
C ARG A 54 -28.41 -13.03 -2.79
N GLN A 55 -27.37 -12.57 -2.09
CA GLN A 55 -26.70 -11.31 -2.44
C GLN A 55 -25.90 -11.42 -3.74
N ILE A 56 -25.16 -12.52 -3.92
CA ILE A 56 -24.37 -12.75 -5.15
C ILE A 56 -25.19 -13.29 -6.32
N LYS A 57 -26.52 -13.51 -6.12
CA LYS A 57 -27.46 -14.03 -7.12
C LYS A 57 -27.03 -15.37 -7.73
N LEU A 58 -26.68 -16.31 -6.86
CA LEU A 58 -26.36 -17.70 -7.22
C LEU A 58 -27.31 -18.69 -6.53
N SER A 59 -27.40 -19.92 -7.09
CA SER A 59 -28.05 -21.01 -6.39
C SER A 59 -27.29 -21.37 -5.11
N LYS A 60 -27.98 -21.90 -4.09
CA LYS A 60 -27.33 -22.34 -2.84
C LYS A 60 -26.18 -23.32 -3.08
N THR A 61 -26.36 -24.26 -4.01
CA THR A 61 -25.33 -25.24 -4.37
C THR A 61 -24.09 -24.56 -4.97
N SER A 62 -24.26 -23.59 -5.86
CA SER A 62 -23.16 -22.85 -6.47
C SER A 62 -22.43 -22.00 -5.46
N ALA A 63 -23.16 -21.26 -4.61
CA ALA A 63 -22.58 -20.46 -3.54
C ALA A 63 -21.82 -21.34 -2.53
N PHE A 64 -22.38 -22.48 -2.14
CA PHE A 64 -21.74 -23.43 -1.23
C PHE A 64 -20.39 -23.93 -1.77
N ARG A 65 -20.35 -24.32 -3.06
CA ARG A 65 -19.08 -24.76 -3.69
C ARG A 65 -18.01 -23.69 -3.65
N LEU A 66 -18.35 -22.43 -3.90
CA LEU A 66 -17.40 -21.32 -3.82
C LEU A 66 -16.96 -21.06 -2.38
N LEU A 67 -17.88 -21.08 -1.42
CA LEU A 67 -17.57 -20.92 0.00
C LEU A 67 -16.65 -22.02 0.51
N CYS A 68 -16.93 -23.29 0.20
CA CYS A 68 -16.05 -24.42 0.55
C CYS A 68 -14.66 -24.31 -0.09
N THR A 69 -14.59 -23.83 -1.34
CA THR A 69 -13.28 -23.62 -2.01
C THR A 69 -12.49 -22.51 -1.30
N LEU A 70 -13.12 -21.39 -0.98
CA LEU A 70 -12.49 -20.29 -0.27
C LEU A 70 -12.09 -20.69 1.16
N GLU A 71 -12.91 -21.47 1.85
CA GLU A 71 -12.60 -22.00 3.17
C GLU A 71 -11.41 -22.98 3.13
N SER A 72 -11.42 -23.97 2.22
CA SER A 72 -10.31 -24.91 2.05
C SER A 72 -9.00 -24.23 1.61
N SER A 73 -9.10 -23.08 0.96
CA SER A 73 -7.97 -22.24 0.58
C SER A 73 -7.52 -21.28 1.69
N GLY A 74 -8.14 -21.32 2.87
CA GLY A 74 -7.78 -20.51 4.02
C GLY A 74 -8.28 -19.05 3.98
N TYR A 75 -9.21 -18.73 3.08
CA TYR A 75 -9.77 -17.37 2.99
C TYR A 75 -10.98 -17.15 3.90
N LEU A 76 -11.73 -18.20 4.19
CA LEU A 76 -12.91 -18.14 5.04
C LEU A 76 -12.81 -19.12 6.21
N THR A 77 -13.59 -18.83 7.25
CA THR A 77 -13.87 -19.74 8.35
C THR A 77 -15.36 -19.83 8.55
N GLN A 78 -15.84 -21.00 8.98
CA GLN A 78 -17.24 -21.19 9.36
C GLN A 78 -17.36 -21.25 10.88
N SER A 79 -18.20 -20.41 11.46
CA SER A 79 -18.52 -20.47 12.88
C SER A 79 -19.41 -21.65 13.21
N GLY A 80 -19.47 -22.07 14.50
CA GLY A 80 -20.37 -23.13 14.97
C GLY A 80 -21.87 -22.88 14.73
N ALA A 81 -22.24 -21.64 14.39
CA ALA A 81 -23.59 -21.26 13.98
C ALA A 81 -23.82 -21.35 12.46
N GLY A 82 -22.88 -21.93 11.70
CA GLY A 82 -23.00 -22.10 10.25
C GLY A 82 -22.86 -20.80 9.45
N ARG A 83 -22.26 -19.76 10.02
CA ARG A 83 -22.00 -18.48 9.34
C ARG A 83 -20.57 -18.45 8.85
N TYR A 84 -20.39 -18.03 7.60
CA TYR A 84 -19.08 -17.82 6.97
C TYR A 84 -18.59 -16.41 7.24
N GLY A 85 -17.32 -16.27 7.57
CA GLY A 85 -16.63 -15.00 7.75
C GLY A 85 -15.24 -15.07 7.16
N LEU A 86 -14.63 -13.91 6.90
CA LEU A 86 -13.23 -13.85 6.50
C LEU A 86 -12.36 -14.33 7.67
N VAL A 87 -11.28 -15.06 7.37
CA VAL A 87 -10.25 -15.38 8.35
C VAL A 87 -9.66 -14.06 8.87
N PRO A 88 -9.36 -13.90 10.19
CA PRO A 88 -8.85 -12.65 10.77
C PRO A 88 -7.63 -12.08 10.02
N GLU A 89 -6.76 -12.93 9.50
CA GLU A 89 -5.63 -12.55 8.67
C GLU A 89 -6.05 -11.89 7.34
N ILE A 90 -7.22 -12.23 6.82
CA ILE A 90 -7.81 -11.69 5.59
C ILE A 90 -8.73 -10.49 5.87
N HIS A 91 -9.32 -10.41 7.08
CA HIS A 91 -9.92 -9.15 7.55
C HIS A 91 -8.93 -7.98 7.52
N ARG A 92 -7.64 -8.28 7.62
CA ARG A 92 -6.56 -7.30 7.45
C ARG A 92 -6.34 -6.91 5.99
N VAL A 93 -6.82 -7.70 5.03
CA VAL A 93 -7.01 -7.30 3.62
C VAL A 93 -8.27 -6.40 3.45
N ALA A 94 -9.02 -6.13 4.51
CA ALA A 94 -10.06 -5.08 4.54
C ALA A 94 -9.45 -3.65 4.39
N ASP A 95 -8.15 -3.49 4.53
CA ASP A 95 -7.39 -2.42 3.91
C ASP A 95 -7.35 -2.51 2.37
N SER A 96 -7.98 -3.51 1.76
CA SER A 96 -8.07 -3.62 0.29
C SER A 96 -8.70 -2.36 -0.34
N ARG A 97 -9.68 -1.74 0.33
CA ARG A 97 -10.24 -0.46 -0.12
C ARG A 97 -9.23 0.67 -0.04
N PHE A 98 -8.40 0.69 1.00
CA PHE A 98 -7.30 1.63 1.12
C PHE A 98 -6.25 1.37 0.03
N LEU A 99 -5.81 0.12 -0.14
CA LEU A 99 -4.84 -0.26 -1.17
C LEU A 99 -5.34 0.03 -2.58
N ILE A 100 -6.61 -0.25 -2.89
CA ILE A 100 -7.21 0.07 -4.19
C ILE A 100 -7.22 1.59 -4.42
N ARG A 101 -7.60 2.39 -3.42
CA ARG A 101 -7.56 3.86 -3.53
C ARG A 101 -6.14 4.36 -3.68
N LEU A 102 -5.21 3.84 -2.87
CA LEU A 102 -3.80 4.19 -2.92
C LEU A 102 -3.21 3.90 -4.31
N LEU A 103 -3.37 2.68 -4.84
CA LEU A 103 -2.88 2.31 -6.17
C LEU A 103 -3.52 3.15 -7.28
N ARG A 104 -4.83 3.40 -7.21
CA ARG A 104 -5.54 4.24 -8.20
C ARG A 104 -5.00 5.68 -8.21
N SER A 105 -4.76 6.25 -7.03
CA SER A 105 -4.20 7.60 -6.89
C SER A 105 -2.72 7.65 -7.27
N ALA A 106 -1.94 6.66 -6.85
CA ALA A 106 -0.48 6.68 -6.98
C ALA A 106 0.00 6.34 -8.41
N THR A 107 -0.59 5.33 -9.08
CA THR A 107 -0.07 4.80 -10.34
C THR A 107 0.17 5.87 -11.41
N PRO A 108 -0.79 6.76 -11.75
CA PRO A 108 -0.53 7.79 -12.76
C PRO A 108 0.55 8.78 -12.33
N LEU A 109 0.62 9.10 -11.04
CA LEU A 109 1.60 10.03 -10.49
C LEU A 109 3.01 9.41 -10.44
N MET A 110 3.13 8.12 -10.19
CA MET A 110 4.38 7.37 -10.27
C MET A 110 4.92 7.33 -11.69
N CYS A 111 4.06 7.07 -12.69
CA CYS A 111 4.45 7.12 -14.11
C CYS A 111 4.98 8.49 -14.53
N ASP A 112 4.31 9.58 -14.10
CA ASP A 112 4.76 10.93 -14.39
C ASP A 112 6.11 11.23 -13.73
N LEU A 113 6.26 10.83 -12.44
CA LEU A 113 7.48 11.02 -11.68
C LEU A 113 8.63 10.19 -12.26
N GLY A 114 8.41 8.93 -12.60
CA GLY A 114 9.41 8.04 -13.22
C GLY A 114 9.92 8.59 -14.54
N ARG A 115 9.03 9.13 -15.38
CA ARG A 115 9.41 9.81 -16.63
C ARG A 115 10.24 11.07 -16.38
N ALA A 116 9.88 11.87 -15.37
CA ALA A 116 10.58 13.11 -15.04
C ALA A 116 11.97 12.86 -14.45
N LEU A 117 12.10 11.89 -13.54
CA LEU A 117 13.35 11.59 -12.86
C LEU A 117 14.22 10.58 -13.61
N ARG A 118 13.63 9.76 -14.51
CA ARG A 118 14.25 8.64 -15.23
C ARG A 118 14.85 7.59 -14.31
N GLU A 119 14.36 7.47 -13.08
CA GLU A 119 14.79 6.52 -12.06
C GLU A 119 13.63 5.63 -11.62
N THR A 120 13.94 4.51 -10.96
CA THR A 120 12.91 3.58 -10.48
C THR A 120 12.15 4.20 -9.31
N ILE A 121 10.82 4.23 -9.42
CA ILE A 121 9.91 4.71 -8.38
C ILE A 121 9.24 3.50 -7.73
N ASN A 122 9.27 3.40 -6.41
CA ASN A 122 8.59 2.33 -5.67
C ASN A 122 7.54 2.92 -4.74
N LEU A 123 6.43 2.23 -4.64
CA LEU A 123 5.38 2.44 -3.64
C LEU A 123 5.37 1.25 -2.69
N ALA A 124 5.44 1.52 -1.39
CA ALA A 124 5.29 0.49 -0.37
C ALA A 124 4.14 0.81 0.57
N ALA A 125 3.51 -0.23 1.10
CA ALA A 125 2.48 -0.12 2.12
C ALA A 125 2.88 -0.86 3.41
N LEU A 126 2.38 -0.36 4.53
CA LEU A 126 2.50 -0.97 5.84
C LEU A 126 1.33 -1.92 6.04
N PHE A 127 1.63 -3.19 6.11
CA PHE A 127 0.75 -4.23 6.64
C PHE A 127 0.99 -4.38 8.15
N GLU A 128 0.27 -5.27 8.79
CA GLU A 128 0.32 -5.38 10.26
C GLU A 128 1.75 -5.40 10.84
N ASN A 129 2.61 -6.28 10.32
CA ASN A 129 3.96 -6.52 10.82
C ASN A 129 5.04 -6.41 9.75
N ARG A 130 4.72 -5.89 8.55
CA ARG A 130 5.67 -5.78 7.44
C ARG A 130 5.39 -4.60 6.55
N ILE A 131 6.44 -4.09 5.96
CA ILE A 131 6.41 -3.07 4.92
C ILE A 131 6.74 -3.79 3.62
N GLU A 132 5.89 -3.62 2.61
CA GLU A 132 5.96 -4.41 1.38
C GLU A 132 5.79 -3.53 0.15
N VAL A 133 6.59 -3.77 -0.89
CA VAL A 133 6.47 -3.08 -2.17
C VAL A 133 5.19 -3.53 -2.87
N ILE A 134 4.33 -2.58 -3.22
CA ILE A 134 3.01 -2.85 -3.85
C ILE A 134 2.89 -2.33 -5.27
N ALA A 135 3.75 -1.40 -5.70
CA ALA A 135 3.83 -0.95 -7.08
C ALA A 135 5.22 -0.43 -7.41
N ILE A 136 5.61 -0.56 -8.67
CA ILE A 136 6.90 -0.15 -9.21
C ILE A 136 6.68 0.50 -10.57
N GLU A 137 7.31 1.65 -10.79
CA GLU A 137 7.56 2.23 -12.11
C GLU A 137 9.05 2.10 -12.40
N GLU A 138 9.42 1.26 -13.34
CA GLU A 138 10.83 0.98 -13.63
C GLU A 138 11.51 2.13 -14.39
N SER A 139 12.75 2.40 -14.03
CA SER A 139 13.61 3.30 -14.79
C SER A 139 13.78 2.80 -16.23
N PRO A 140 13.74 3.69 -17.25
CA PRO A 140 14.03 3.32 -18.63
C PRO A 140 15.53 3.05 -18.88
N GLU A 141 16.38 3.31 -17.91
CA GLU A 141 17.84 3.16 -18.06
C GLU A 141 18.26 1.68 -18.06
N PRO A 142 19.24 1.31 -18.89
CA PRO A 142 19.75 -0.07 -18.94
C PRO A 142 20.35 -0.55 -17.61
N ILE A 143 21.07 0.32 -16.91
CA ILE A 143 21.59 0.07 -15.56
C ILE A 143 20.68 0.80 -14.59
N ARG A 144 19.86 0.06 -13.85
CA ARG A 144 18.87 0.61 -12.92
C ARG A 144 18.78 -0.21 -11.65
N MET A 145 18.30 0.40 -10.59
CA MET A 145 17.84 -0.35 -9.43
C MET A 145 16.52 -1.03 -9.79
N SER A 146 16.44 -2.33 -9.54
CA SER A 146 15.21 -3.12 -9.74
C SER A 146 14.68 -3.61 -8.42
N ASN A 147 13.37 -3.76 -8.35
CA ASN A 147 12.68 -4.31 -7.18
C ASN A 147 11.60 -5.28 -7.67
N VAL A 148 10.93 -5.97 -6.74
CA VAL A 148 9.80 -6.84 -7.06
C VAL A 148 8.62 -6.52 -6.15
N ILE A 149 7.41 -6.61 -6.70
CA ILE A 149 6.18 -6.49 -5.89
C ILE A 149 6.16 -7.67 -4.91
N GLY A 150 5.81 -7.39 -3.66
CA GLY A 150 5.86 -8.35 -2.57
C GLY A 150 7.20 -8.37 -1.81
N HIS A 151 8.20 -7.61 -2.26
CA HIS A 151 9.47 -7.49 -1.53
C HIS A 151 9.26 -6.82 -0.18
N ILE A 152 9.75 -7.47 0.85
CA ILE A 152 9.65 -7.01 2.25
C ILE A 152 10.84 -6.11 2.58
N LEU A 153 10.54 -4.91 3.08
CA LEU A 153 11.51 -3.84 3.27
C LEU A 153 11.92 -3.70 4.75
N PRO A 154 13.21 -3.90 5.09
CA PRO A 154 13.68 -3.80 6.47
C PRO A 154 13.67 -2.35 6.98
N PRO A 155 13.20 -2.11 8.23
CA PRO A 155 13.12 -0.77 8.81
C PRO A 155 14.48 -0.14 9.15
N ASN A 156 15.56 -0.92 9.16
CA ASN A 156 16.90 -0.47 9.53
C ASN A 156 17.84 -0.23 8.35
N ALA A 157 17.40 -0.52 7.11
CA ALA A 157 18.25 -0.42 5.94
C ALA A 157 17.58 0.30 4.76
N SER A 158 16.33 -0.04 4.42
CA SER A 158 15.68 0.56 3.26
C SER A 158 15.07 1.93 3.58
N SER A 159 15.13 2.88 2.64
CA SER A 159 14.54 4.21 2.80
C SER A 159 13.04 4.17 3.08
N LEU A 160 12.28 3.32 2.35
CA LEU A 160 10.84 3.09 2.58
C LEU A 160 10.59 2.45 3.94
N GLY A 161 11.39 1.46 4.32
CA GLY A 161 11.32 0.83 5.64
C GLY A 161 11.53 1.84 6.76
N LYS A 162 12.58 2.68 6.65
CA LYS A 162 12.89 3.73 7.62
C LYS A 162 11.78 4.78 7.71
N VAL A 163 11.36 5.35 6.58
CA VAL A 163 10.37 6.44 6.61
C VAL A 163 9.01 5.98 7.12
N ILE A 164 8.50 4.83 6.67
CA ILE A 164 7.20 4.34 7.13
C ILE A 164 7.26 4.01 8.63
N THR A 165 8.35 3.36 9.10
CA THR A 165 8.53 3.01 10.51
C THR A 165 8.70 4.25 11.39
N ALA A 166 9.42 5.26 10.95
CA ALA A 166 9.65 6.49 11.69
C ALA A 166 8.36 7.18 12.17
N PHE A 167 7.31 7.14 11.35
CA PHE A 167 6.03 7.79 11.63
C PHE A 167 5.02 6.90 12.38
N GLN A 168 5.40 5.69 12.79
CA GLN A 168 4.54 4.84 13.62
C GLN A 168 4.65 5.21 15.11
N SER A 169 3.66 4.78 15.91
CA SER A 169 3.75 4.84 17.37
C SER A 169 4.95 4.03 17.89
N ASP A 170 5.45 4.36 19.07
CA ASP A 170 6.59 3.68 19.68
C ASP A 170 6.37 2.17 19.78
N GLU A 171 5.17 1.75 20.19
CA GLU A 171 4.80 0.34 20.28
C GLU A 171 4.85 -0.36 18.92
N ARG A 172 4.29 0.26 17.89
CA ARG A 172 4.25 -0.31 16.54
C ARG A 172 5.64 -0.33 15.91
N ARG A 173 6.45 0.69 16.17
CA ARG A 173 7.85 0.78 15.74
C ARG A 173 8.68 -0.36 16.33
N GLU A 174 8.57 -0.59 17.64
CA GLU A 174 9.24 -1.70 18.32
C GLU A 174 8.77 -3.06 17.77
N LYS A 175 7.47 -3.23 17.50
CA LYS A 175 6.92 -4.45 16.91
C LYS A 175 7.52 -4.72 15.53
N LEU A 176 7.61 -3.71 14.68
CA LEU A 176 8.25 -3.82 13.36
C LEU A 176 9.72 -4.20 13.47
N ILE A 177 10.49 -3.50 14.29
CA ILE A 177 11.92 -3.78 14.52
C ILE A 177 12.13 -5.21 15.01
N ARG A 178 11.31 -5.69 15.94
CA ARG A 178 11.40 -7.08 16.44
C ARG A 178 11.03 -8.11 15.37
N SER A 179 10.04 -7.83 14.55
CA SER A 179 9.59 -8.75 13.49
C SER A 179 10.63 -8.93 12.40
N TYR A 180 11.35 -7.87 12.06
CA TYR A 180 12.41 -7.90 11.05
C TYR A 180 13.77 -8.33 11.58
N GLY A 181 14.10 -7.94 12.82
CA GLY A 181 15.47 -7.96 13.33
C GLY A 181 16.31 -6.82 12.73
N LEU A 182 17.52 -6.63 13.27
CA LEU A 182 18.50 -5.66 12.80
C LEU A 182 19.62 -6.37 12.04
N TYR A 183 19.29 -6.91 10.87
CA TYR A 183 20.26 -7.60 10.03
C TYR A 183 21.17 -6.60 9.32
N ARG A 184 22.44 -6.98 9.20
CA ARG A 184 23.43 -6.25 8.41
C ARG A 184 23.44 -6.76 6.96
N PHE A 185 23.10 -5.89 6.03
CA PHE A 185 23.13 -6.18 4.59
C PHE A 185 24.42 -5.70 3.96
N THR A 186 24.93 -4.56 4.43
CA THR A 186 26.19 -3.94 3.98
C THR A 186 26.97 -3.42 5.18
N PRO A 187 28.20 -2.95 5.01
CA PRO A 187 28.92 -2.24 6.08
C PRO A 187 28.21 -0.97 6.59
N GLN A 188 27.38 -0.33 5.74
CA GLN A 188 26.66 0.90 6.04
C GLN A 188 25.32 0.68 6.73
N THR A 189 24.83 -0.56 6.79
CA THR A 189 23.54 -0.87 7.43
C THR A 189 23.54 -0.49 8.92
N ILE A 190 22.53 0.27 9.34
CA ILE A 190 22.32 0.63 10.73
C ILE A 190 21.88 -0.62 11.51
N THR A 191 22.70 -1.05 12.49
CA THR A 191 22.41 -2.22 13.34
C THR A 191 22.35 -1.88 14.83
N ASP A 192 22.76 -0.65 15.20
CA ASP A 192 22.62 -0.14 16.56
C ASP A 192 21.24 0.49 16.75
N ARG A 193 20.55 0.13 17.84
CA ARG A 193 19.19 0.61 18.14
C ARG A 193 19.14 2.12 18.41
N THR A 194 20.16 2.65 19.06
CA THR A 194 20.21 4.08 19.41
C THR A 194 20.44 4.92 18.14
N GLU A 195 21.30 4.45 17.27
CA GLU A 195 21.55 5.07 15.98
C GLU A 195 20.28 5.04 15.11
N LEU A 196 19.60 3.89 15.05
CA LEU A 196 18.35 3.73 14.30
C LEU A 196 17.24 4.64 14.84
N GLN A 197 17.14 4.82 16.16
CA GLN A 197 16.18 5.74 16.74
C GLN A 197 16.46 7.20 16.34
N ARG A 198 17.72 7.61 16.32
CA ARG A 198 18.12 8.95 15.83
C ARG A 198 17.80 9.14 14.35
N GLU A 199 17.97 8.08 13.55
CA GLU A 199 17.61 8.10 12.13
C GLU A 199 16.11 8.26 11.92
N PHE A 200 15.27 7.61 12.74
CA PHE A 200 13.82 7.82 12.70
C PHE A 200 13.41 9.23 13.13
N GLU A 201 14.06 9.81 14.13
CA GLU A 201 13.83 11.19 14.55
C GLU A 201 14.18 12.16 13.42
N ARG A 202 15.35 11.99 12.80
CA ARG A 202 15.77 12.77 11.64
C ARG A 202 14.78 12.63 10.48
N ALA A 203 14.32 11.41 10.18
CA ALA A 203 13.36 11.16 9.12
C ALA A 203 12.03 11.89 9.35
N ARG A 204 11.56 11.98 10.60
CA ARG A 204 10.36 12.77 10.96
C ARG A 204 10.56 14.26 10.80
N GLU A 205 11.71 14.78 11.25
CA GLU A 205 12.02 16.23 11.19
C GLU A 205 12.15 16.73 9.76
N GLN A 206 12.87 15.99 8.91
CA GLN A 206 13.12 16.40 7.52
C GLN A 206 12.03 15.95 6.54
N GLY A 207 11.14 15.02 6.95
CA GLY A 207 10.05 14.49 6.12
C GLY A 207 10.49 13.53 5.04
N PHE A 208 11.67 12.91 5.16
CA PHE A 208 12.14 11.86 4.27
C PHE A 208 13.19 10.97 4.97
N ALA A 209 13.45 9.78 4.41
CA ALA A 209 14.58 8.93 4.80
C ALA A 209 15.41 8.57 3.58
N ALA A 210 16.70 8.39 3.78
CA ALA A 210 17.63 7.97 2.74
C ALA A 210 18.18 6.57 3.07
N ASP A 211 18.42 5.77 2.04
CA ASP A 211 19.24 4.58 2.07
C ASP A 211 20.48 4.87 1.19
N ARG A 212 21.62 5.00 1.82
CA ARG A 212 22.89 5.27 1.15
C ARG A 212 23.77 4.04 1.26
N GLU A 213 23.51 3.05 0.39
CA GLU A 213 24.18 1.75 0.38
C GLU A 213 23.90 0.89 1.64
N GLU A 214 22.80 1.16 2.36
CA GLU A 214 22.48 0.43 3.60
C GLU A 214 21.79 -0.90 3.33
N SER A 215 20.91 -0.96 2.32
CA SER A 215 20.21 -2.18 1.91
C SER A 215 20.97 -2.98 0.86
N VAL A 216 21.67 -2.30 -0.03
CA VAL A 216 22.49 -2.90 -1.10
C VAL A 216 23.66 -1.99 -1.45
N ALA A 217 24.83 -2.57 -1.68
CA ALA A 217 26.00 -1.83 -2.14
C ALA A 217 25.72 -1.13 -3.48
N ASP A 218 26.31 0.03 -3.69
CA ASP A 218 26.15 0.86 -4.88
C ASP A 218 24.70 1.30 -5.19
N GLY A 219 23.78 1.17 -4.23
CA GLY A 219 22.40 1.61 -4.32
C GLY A 219 22.09 2.84 -3.45
N TYR A 220 21.39 3.83 -4.02
CA TYR A 220 20.86 4.97 -3.29
C TYR A 220 19.34 5.03 -3.44
N CYS A 221 18.64 5.24 -2.33
CA CYS A 221 17.20 5.41 -2.33
C CYS A 221 16.79 6.55 -1.39
N PHE A 222 15.81 7.33 -1.82
CA PHE A 222 15.18 8.37 -1.00
C PHE A 222 13.68 8.08 -0.93
N ALA A 223 13.09 8.16 0.25
CA ALA A 223 11.69 7.88 0.46
C ALA A 223 11.00 8.93 1.31
N VAL A 224 9.74 9.21 0.99
CA VAL A 224 8.87 10.14 1.70
C VAL A 224 7.61 9.44 2.19
N PRO A 225 6.98 9.89 3.29
CA PRO A 225 5.74 9.33 3.79
C PRO A 225 4.56 9.71 2.89
N ILE A 226 3.58 8.81 2.79
CA ILE A 226 2.24 9.10 2.27
C ILE A 226 1.29 9.09 3.47
N PHE A 227 0.63 10.23 3.71
CA PHE A 227 -0.27 10.40 4.84
C PHE A 227 -1.68 9.91 4.51
N GLY A 228 -2.25 9.14 5.41
CA GLY A 228 -3.67 8.79 5.40
C GLY A 228 -4.57 9.90 5.93
N GLY A 229 -5.88 9.75 5.77
CA GLY A 229 -6.86 10.77 6.18
C GLY A 229 -6.92 11.06 7.69
N ARG A 230 -6.25 10.27 8.52
CA ARG A 230 -6.15 10.46 9.98
C ARG A 230 -4.78 11.00 10.42
N GLY A 231 -3.92 11.36 9.48
CA GLY A 231 -2.55 11.79 9.76
C GLY A 231 -1.58 10.64 10.06
N ASP A 232 -2.01 9.39 9.94
CA ASP A 232 -1.18 8.20 9.97
C ASP A 232 -0.34 8.07 8.69
N VAL A 233 0.72 7.25 8.71
CA VAL A 233 1.55 6.97 7.55
C VAL A 233 1.44 5.47 7.20
N PRO A 234 0.43 5.10 6.40
CA PRO A 234 0.22 3.72 5.98
C PRO A 234 1.05 3.31 4.77
N ALA A 235 1.73 4.24 4.11
CA ALA A 235 2.47 3.99 2.88
C ALA A 235 3.64 4.96 2.71
N GLY A 236 4.51 4.70 1.74
CA GLY A 236 5.60 5.58 1.35
C GLY A 236 5.92 5.47 -0.14
N LEU A 237 6.49 6.54 -0.68
CA LEU A 237 6.94 6.65 -2.06
C LEU A 237 8.46 6.85 -2.09
N SER A 238 9.18 6.13 -2.98
CA SER A 238 10.64 6.30 -3.10
C SER A 238 11.11 6.40 -4.54
N VAL A 239 12.29 7.00 -4.69
CA VAL A 239 13.13 6.89 -5.88
C VAL A 239 14.36 6.04 -5.53
N SER A 240 14.73 5.15 -6.44
CA SER A 240 15.91 4.27 -6.30
C SER A 240 16.80 4.39 -7.54
N LEU A 241 18.11 4.59 -7.33
CA LEU A 241 19.08 4.76 -8.38
C LEU A 241 20.42 4.11 -8.03
N PRO A 242 21.22 3.67 -9.03
CA PRO A 242 22.60 3.29 -8.81
C PRO A 242 23.42 4.48 -8.32
N LYS A 243 24.33 4.26 -7.38
CA LYS A 243 25.22 5.29 -6.82
C LYS A 243 25.97 6.09 -7.91
N LEU A 244 26.39 5.44 -8.98
CA LEU A 244 27.09 6.09 -10.11
C LEU A 244 26.27 7.19 -10.80
N ARG A 245 24.95 7.22 -10.62
CA ARG A 245 24.07 8.27 -11.15
C ARG A 245 23.73 9.35 -10.13
N MET A 246 24.09 9.17 -8.88
CA MET A 246 24.02 10.22 -7.87
C MET A 246 25.18 11.20 -8.08
N ARG A 247 24.86 12.47 -8.39
CA ARG A 247 25.87 13.47 -8.76
C ARG A 247 26.28 14.33 -7.58
N ASP A 248 25.30 14.92 -6.90
CA ASP A 248 25.50 15.91 -5.88
C ASP A 248 24.28 16.06 -4.94
N ALA A 249 24.43 16.87 -3.91
CA ALA A 249 23.36 17.19 -2.96
C ALA A 249 22.17 17.92 -3.61
N ALA A 250 22.40 18.72 -4.64
CA ALA A 250 21.31 19.40 -5.35
C ALA A 250 20.43 18.43 -6.13
N GLN A 251 20.98 17.30 -6.60
CA GLN A 251 20.16 16.23 -7.21
C GLN A 251 19.36 15.50 -6.15
N GLU A 252 19.92 15.22 -4.97
CA GLU A 252 19.19 14.65 -3.84
C GLU A 252 17.99 15.54 -3.47
N GLU A 253 18.22 16.85 -3.28
CA GLU A 253 17.18 17.81 -2.94
C GLU A 253 16.05 17.82 -3.99
N ARG A 254 16.38 17.84 -5.28
CA ARG A 254 15.39 17.76 -6.36
C ARG A 254 14.57 16.46 -6.32
N PHE A 255 15.20 15.33 -6.02
CA PHE A 255 14.49 14.05 -5.89
C PHE A 255 13.53 14.08 -4.70
N VAL A 256 14.00 14.55 -3.56
CA VAL A 256 13.20 14.64 -2.33
C VAL A 256 12.01 15.58 -2.53
N GLU A 257 12.21 16.77 -3.12
CA GLU A 257 11.13 17.72 -3.39
C GLU A 257 10.09 17.17 -4.38
N ALA A 258 10.54 16.50 -5.44
CA ALA A 258 9.64 15.86 -6.39
C ALA A 258 8.83 14.73 -5.75
N LEU A 259 9.47 13.94 -4.88
CA LEU A 259 8.80 12.90 -4.09
C LEU A 259 7.76 13.50 -3.13
N LYS A 260 8.12 14.54 -2.36
CA LYS A 260 7.23 15.23 -1.42
C LYS A 260 5.99 15.79 -2.14
N ALA A 261 6.20 16.49 -3.27
CA ALA A 261 5.12 17.05 -4.06
C ALA A 261 4.17 15.93 -4.59
N THR A 262 4.74 14.82 -5.05
CA THR A 262 3.97 13.68 -5.54
C THR A 262 3.21 12.97 -4.43
N ALA A 263 3.87 12.71 -3.29
CA ALA A 263 3.26 12.06 -2.13
C ALA A 263 2.12 12.91 -1.53
N ALA A 264 2.25 14.23 -1.50
CA ALA A 264 1.17 15.13 -1.07
C ALA A 264 -0.07 15.01 -1.98
N ARG A 265 0.11 14.91 -3.30
CA ARG A 265 -1.00 14.69 -4.26
C ARG A 265 -1.64 13.32 -4.06
N ILE A 266 -0.85 12.27 -3.81
CA ILE A 266 -1.38 10.92 -3.51
C ILE A 266 -2.21 10.98 -2.22
N SER A 267 -1.66 11.57 -1.15
CA SER A 267 -2.33 11.71 0.15
C SER A 267 -3.67 12.44 0.06
N ALA A 268 -3.75 13.51 -0.76
CA ALA A 268 -4.99 14.24 -0.99
C ALA A 268 -6.08 13.42 -1.72
N GLY A 269 -5.71 12.30 -2.36
CA GLY A 269 -6.63 11.38 -3.05
C GLY A 269 -7.11 10.22 -2.17
N LEU A 270 -6.63 10.12 -0.90
CA LEU A 270 -6.96 9.05 0.03
C LEU A 270 -8.07 9.44 1.01
#